data_aa7a4f3f31fb70bb7fdd820800d1cd26
#
_entry.id   aa7a4f3f31fb70bb7fdd820800d1cd26
#
_cell.length_a   1.000
_cell.length_b   1.000
_cell.length_c   1.000
_cell.angle_alpha   90.00
_cell.angle_beta   90.00
_cell.angle_gamma   90.00
#
_symmetry.space_group_name_H-M   'P 1'
#
loop_
_entity.id
_entity.type
_entity.pdbx_description
1 polymer ?
#
loop_
_entity_poly.entity_id
_entity_poly.type
_entity_poly.pdbx_seq_one_letter_code
_entity_poly.pdbx_strand_id
1 'polypeptide(L)'
;AVNRAFLSGIWPKSGEFTDRPGGRKNGHFFDPNAGQNARVLVVGNPCNTNCLIAMNNAPNISRNNWFAMTALDENRAKSQLAQKAGAAVRDVSNMTIWGNHSATQYPDFYNAKIQGKDAPAVIKDEEWLQGDFIKTVQQRGAAIINARGASSAASAANAALDTILRISTPTSEGDWFSTAIPSDGSYGIPEGLIFSYPLRSKGDGDYEIVQGIELNEFSQEKIRATRDELEMEREAVKEMLS
;
A
#
# COMPACT_ATOMS: atom_id res chain seq x y z
N ALA A 1 -7.34 21.90 11.75
CA ALA A 1 -6.35 21.95 10.66
C ALA A 1 -5.61 20.61 10.68
N VAL A 2 -5.74 19.79 9.65
CA VAL A 2 -5.03 18.51 9.54
C VAL A 2 -3.63 18.80 9.07
N ASN A 3 -2.63 18.64 9.94
CA ASN A 3 -1.23 18.68 9.55
C ASN A 3 -0.91 17.40 8.78
N ARG A 4 -0.68 17.51 7.47
CA ARG A 4 -0.32 16.42 6.57
C ARG A 4 1.17 16.51 6.28
N ALA A 5 1.94 15.50 6.67
CA ALA A 5 3.35 15.39 6.32
C ALA A 5 3.52 14.35 5.21
N PHE A 6 4.22 14.72 4.14
CA PHE A 6 4.64 13.82 3.07
C PHE A 6 6.11 13.49 3.26
N LEU A 7 6.42 12.20 3.36
CA LEU A 7 7.79 11.73 3.30
C LEU A 7 8.07 11.16 1.91
N SER A 8 8.71 11.97 1.07
CA SER A 8 9.43 11.49 -0.10
C SER A 8 10.90 11.58 0.20
N GLY A 9 11.54 10.47 0.49
CA GLY A 9 12.96 10.42 0.78
C GLY A 9 13.60 9.20 0.11
N ILE A 10 14.74 9.41 -0.55
CA ILE A 10 15.62 8.32 -0.96
C ILE A 10 16.37 7.90 0.28
N TRP A 11 16.06 6.73 0.84
CA TRP A 11 16.86 6.10 1.86
C TRP A 11 18.20 5.68 1.23
N PRO A 12 19.36 6.03 1.82
CA PRO A 12 20.63 5.57 1.29
C PRO A 12 20.71 4.05 1.40
N LYS A 13 21.08 3.37 0.31
CA LYS A 13 21.27 1.91 0.23
C LYS A 13 22.30 1.34 1.20
N SER A 14 23.01 2.20 1.94
CA SER A 14 24.14 1.85 2.82
C SER A 14 23.82 1.90 4.31
N GLY A 15 22.59 2.17 4.74
CA GLY A 15 22.27 2.22 6.18
C GLY A 15 23.00 3.33 6.98
N GLU A 16 23.82 4.16 6.33
CA GLU A 16 24.52 5.26 6.98
C GLU A 16 23.70 6.55 6.89
N PHE A 17 23.25 7.01 8.04
CA PHE A 17 22.80 8.40 8.22
C PHE A 17 24.01 9.32 8.10
N THR A 18 24.22 9.90 6.93
CA THR A 18 25.21 10.98 6.83
C THR A 18 24.64 12.24 7.47
N ASP A 19 25.33 12.76 8.50
CA ASP A 19 25.06 14.05 9.11
C ASP A 19 25.04 15.13 8.02
N ARG A 20 23.85 15.58 7.64
CA ARG A 20 23.74 16.86 6.95
C ARG A 20 23.89 17.96 8.01
N PRO A 21 24.63 19.06 7.72
CA PRO A 21 24.72 20.19 8.63
C PRO A 21 23.31 20.69 8.98
N GLY A 22 22.89 20.54 10.24
CA GLY A 22 21.55 20.84 10.73
C GLY A 22 20.71 19.64 11.14
N GLY A 23 21.17 18.41 10.91
CA GLY A 23 20.49 17.18 11.36
C GLY A 23 20.68 16.98 12.87
N ARG A 24 19.59 16.87 13.62
CA ARG A 24 19.63 16.49 15.03
C ARG A 24 20.10 15.05 15.16
N LYS A 25 21.12 14.82 15.98
CA LYS A 25 21.53 13.48 16.42
C LYS A 25 20.32 12.82 17.12
N ASN A 26 20.02 11.57 16.77
CA ASN A 26 18.89 10.75 17.23
C ASN A 26 17.58 11.04 16.49
N GLY A 27 17.46 10.49 15.33
CA GLY A 27 16.33 9.88 14.63
C GLY A 27 14.90 10.39 14.77
N HIS A 28 14.63 11.54 15.35
CA HIS A 28 13.28 12.10 15.37
C HIS A 28 12.99 12.83 14.05
N PHE A 29 12.57 12.09 13.05
CA PHE A 29 12.09 12.62 11.76
C PHE A 29 10.80 13.44 11.90
N PHE A 30 10.10 13.29 13.03
CA PHE A 30 8.84 13.95 13.31
C PHE A 30 9.02 14.94 14.44
N ASP A 31 8.47 16.15 14.25
CA ASP A 31 8.36 17.13 15.31
C ASP A 31 7.67 16.46 16.51
N PRO A 32 8.31 16.40 17.69
CA PRO A 32 7.68 15.90 18.90
C PRO A 32 6.39 16.66 19.28
N ASN A 33 6.16 17.82 18.65
CA ASN A 33 4.92 18.59 18.74
C ASN A 33 3.93 18.27 17.58
N ALA A 34 4.25 17.39 16.64
CA ALA A 34 3.24 16.89 15.70
C ALA A 34 2.14 16.26 16.53
N GLY A 35 0.97 16.90 16.57
CA GLY A 35 -0.13 16.50 17.44
C GLY A 35 -0.55 15.05 17.15
N GLN A 36 -1.16 14.40 18.15
CA GLN A 36 -1.67 13.01 18.07
C GLN A 36 -2.56 12.74 16.86
N ASN A 37 -3.08 13.78 16.22
CA ASN A 37 -3.92 13.75 15.02
C ASN A 37 -3.15 13.89 13.69
N ALA A 38 -1.81 13.94 13.71
CA ALA A 38 -1.02 13.92 12.47
C ALA A 38 -1.20 12.57 11.78
N ARG A 39 -1.49 12.60 10.47
CA ARG A 39 -1.55 11.40 9.61
C ARG A 39 -0.32 11.40 8.72
N VAL A 40 0.33 10.24 8.63
CA VAL A 40 1.56 10.05 7.89
C VAL A 40 1.32 9.07 6.76
N LEU A 41 1.57 9.50 5.53
CA LEU A 41 1.59 8.63 4.36
C LEU A 41 3.02 8.49 3.86
N VAL A 42 3.56 7.29 3.94
CA VAL A 42 4.88 6.94 3.43
C VAL A 42 4.76 6.51 1.97
N VAL A 43 5.65 7.06 1.11
CA VAL A 43 5.65 6.84 -0.35
C VAL A 43 6.99 6.27 -0.83
N GLY A 44 8.08 6.55 -0.11
CA GLY A 44 9.44 6.12 -0.47
C GLY A 44 9.70 4.65 -0.20
N ASN A 45 10.32 3.96 -1.17
CA ASN A 45 10.64 2.52 -1.08
C ASN A 45 11.90 2.24 -0.24
N PRO A 46 11.91 1.08 0.45
CA PRO A 46 10.83 0.10 0.64
C PRO A 46 9.69 0.69 1.50
N CYS A 47 8.52 0.84 0.88
CA CYS A 47 7.45 1.68 1.40
C CYS A 47 6.91 1.20 2.76
N ASN A 48 6.55 -0.09 2.85
CA ASN A 48 6.00 -0.67 4.08
C ASN A 48 7.05 -0.67 5.21
N THR A 49 8.27 -1.06 4.92
CA THR A 49 9.37 -1.12 5.91
C THR A 49 9.77 0.27 6.39
N ASN A 50 9.84 1.27 5.49
CA ASN A 50 10.09 2.66 5.89
C ASN A 50 8.97 3.19 6.78
N CYS A 51 7.72 2.81 6.51
CA CYS A 51 6.58 3.15 7.37
C CYS A 51 6.71 2.51 8.75
N LEU A 52 7.09 1.24 8.81
CA LEU A 52 7.33 0.52 10.07
C LEU A 52 8.41 1.19 10.91
N ILE A 53 9.56 1.52 10.32
CA ILE A 53 10.66 2.22 11.00
C ILE A 53 10.18 3.58 11.52
N ALA A 54 9.57 4.39 10.66
CA ALA A 54 9.11 5.71 11.01
C ALA A 54 8.07 5.69 12.13
N MET A 55 7.12 4.75 12.08
CA MET A 55 6.09 4.57 13.11
C MET A 55 6.68 4.23 14.49
N ASN A 56 7.66 3.33 14.53
CA ASN A 56 8.28 2.94 15.79
C ASN A 56 9.15 4.06 16.40
N ASN A 57 9.67 4.96 15.57
CA ASN A 57 10.47 6.11 15.99
C ASN A 57 9.65 7.40 16.25
N ALA A 58 8.33 7.33 16.18
CA ALA A 58 7.42 8.45 16.44
C ALA A 58 6.26 8.06 17.38
N PRO A 59 6.54 7.73 18.65
CA PRO A 59 5.57 7.15 19.58
C PRO A 59 4.40 8.10 19.92
N ASN A 60 4.54 9.40 19.65
CA ASN A 60 3.51 10.40 19.91
C ASN A 60 2.39 10.43 18.84
N ILE A 61 2.59 9.76 17.69
CA ILE A 61 1.59 9.65 16.64
C ILE A 61 0.87 8.31 16.79
N SER A 62 -0.47 8.34 16.86
CA SER A 62 -1.27 7.12 16.94
C SER A 62 -0.92 6.14 15.82
N ARG A 63 -0.82 4.84 16.15
CA ARG A 63 -0.52 3.79 15.16
C ARG A 63 -1.52 3.77 14.02
N ASN A 64 -2.78 4.10 14.27
CA ASN A 64 -3.83 4.16 13.25
C ASN A 64 -3.69 5.34 12.28
N ASN A 65 -2.73 6.22 12.50
CA ASN A 65 -2.46 7.37 11.63
C ASN A 65 -1.28 7.13 10.66
N TRP A 66 -0.78 5.89 10.58
CA TRP A 66 0.33 5.52 9.70
C TRP A 66 -0.15 4.73 8.50
N PHE A 67 0.27 5.16 7.32
CA PHE A 67 -0.12 4.60 6.05
C PHE A 67 1.11 4.45 5.15
N ALA A 68 1.18 3.34 4.38
CA ALA A 68 2.11 3.21 3.27
C ALA A 68 1.32 3.07 1.97
N MET A 69 1.78 3.73 0.91
CA MET A 69 1.03 3.89 -0.33
C MET A 69 1.04 2.59 -1.16
N THR A 70 -0.15 2.04 -1.42
CA THR A 70 -0.39 0.96 -2.39
C THR A 70 -1.40 1.35 -3.46
N ALA A 71 -1.96 2.56 -3.40
CA ALA A 71 -2.93 3.06 -4.38
C ALA A 71 -2.36 3.13 -5.80
N LEU A 72 -1.04 3.31 -5.97
CA LEU A 72 -0.41 3.27 -7.28
C LEU A 72 -0.56 1.90 -7.94
N ASP A 73 -0.42 0.84 -7.18
CA ASP A 73 -0.55 -0.54 -7.67
C ASP A 73 -2.01 -0.88 -7.91
N GLU A 74 -2.91 -0.45 -7.03
CA GLU A 74 -4.36 -0.57 -7.23
C GLU A 74 -4.81 0.12 -8.53
N ASN A 75 -4.37 1.36 -8.78
CA ASN A 75 -4.69 2.09 -9.99
C ASN A 75 -4.16 1.37 -11.25
N ARG A 76 -2.98 0.76 -11.17
CA ARG A 76 -2.41 -0.08 -12.23
C ARG A 76 -3.24 -1.33 -12.47
N ALA A 77 -3.60 -2.04 -11.40
CA ALA A 77 -4.43 -3.24 -11.46
C ALA A 77 -5.81 -2.94 -12.08
N LYS A 78 -6.50 -1.90 -11.59
CA LYS A 78 -7.77 -1.44 -12.18
C LYS A 78 -7.64 -1.11 -13.66
N SER A 79 -6.57 -0.44 -14.06
CA SER A 79 -6.31 -0.10 -15.46
C SER A 79 -6.12 -1.33 -16.35
N GLN A 80 -5.39 -2.35 -15.87
CA GLN A 80 -5.18 -3.60 -16.61
C GLN A 80 -6.48 -4.39 -16.78
N LEU A 81 -7.28 -4.54 -15.71
CA LEU A 81 -8.57 -5.21 -15.77
C LEU A 81 -9.55 -4.48 -16.71
N ALA A 82 -9.64 -3.16 -16.60
CA ALA A 82 -10.48 -2.34 -17.46
C ALA A 82 -10.09 -2.48 -18.95
N GLN A 83 -8.79 -2.40 -19.25
CA GLN A 83 -8.29 -2.56 -20.61
C GLN A 83 -8.61 -3.94 -21.19
N LYS A 84 -8.37 -5.01 -20.43
CA LYS A 84 -8.65 -6.40 -20.86
C LYS A 84 -10.15 -6.64 -21.11
N ALA A 85 -11.00 -6.00 -20.29
CA ALA A 85 -12.46 -6.13 -20.39
C ALA A 85 -13.11 -5.15 -21.39
N GLY A 86 -12.36 -4.20 -21.97
CA GLY A 86 -12.95 -3.12 -22.78
C GLY A 86 -13.86 -2.18 -22.01
N ALA A 87 -13.62 -2.00 -20.70
CA ALA A 87 -14.39 -1.19 -19.78
C ALA A 87 -13.63 0.10 -19.39
N ALA A 88 -14.31 1.04 -18.73
CA ALA A 88 -13.64 2.19 -18.13
C ALA A 88 -13.02 1.83 -16.78
N VAL A 89 -11.91 2.49 -16.39
CA VAL A 89 -11.25 2.24 -15.09
C VAL A 89 -12.20 2.46 -13.90
N ARG A 90 -13.10 3.43 -14.01
CA ARG A 90 -14.13 3.71 -12.99
C ARG A 90 -15.17 2.59 -12.81
N ASP A 91 -15.26 1.68 -13.78
CA ASP A 91 -16.17 0.53 -13.73
C ASP A 91 -15.56 -0.66 -12.96
N VAL A 92 -14.30 -0.52 -12.53
CA VAL A 92 -13.60 -1.54 -11.73
C VAL A 92 -13.65 -1.13 -10.25
N SER A 93 -14.28 -1.94 -9.44
CA SER A 93 -14.42 -1.78 -7.99
C SER A 93 -13.83 -2.98 -7.23
N ASN A 94 -13.79 -2.88 -5.90
CA ASN A 94 -13.35 -3.98 -5.03
C ASN A 94 -11.95 -4.54 -5.35
N MET A 95 -11.07 -3.72 -5.95
CA MET A 95 -9.69 -4.12 -6.21
C MET A 95 -8.88 -4.03 -4.92
N THR A 96 -8.25 -5.14 -4.55
CA THR A 96 -7.34 -5.17 -3.40
C THR A 96 -5.92 -5.44 -3.86
N ILE A 97 -4.99 -4.67 -3.31
CA ILE A 97 -3.57 -5.01 -3.30
C ILE A 97 -3.25 -5.52 -1.91
N TRP A 98 -2.94 -6.80 -1.79
CA TRP A 98 -2.52 -7.40 -0.53
C TRP A 98 -1.02 -7.28 -0.34
N GLY A 99 -0.60 -6.96 0.88
CA GLY A 99 0.77 -7.14 1.34
C GLY A 99 1.72 -5.97 1.14
N ASN A 100 2.92 -6.29 0.66
CA ASN A 100 4.04 -5.37 0.51
C ASN A 100 3.96 -4.61 -0.82
N HIS A 101 4.37 -3.34 -0.83
CA HIS A 101 4.58 -2.60 -2.08
C HIS A 101 5.87 -3.05 -2.77
N SER A 102 5.90 -4.29 -3.23
CA SER A 102 7.06 -4.98 -3.82
C SER A 102 6.66 -5.89 -4.98
N ALA A 103 7.61 -6.72 -5.44
CA ALA A 103 7.34 -7.74 -6.44
C ALA A 103 6.50 -8.93 -5.91
N THR A 104 6.24 -9.01 -4.61
CA THR A 104 5.37 -10.04 -4.00
C THR A 104 3.94 -9.56 -3.77
N GLN A 105 3.63 -8.27 -4.00
CA GLN A 105 2.27 -7.74 -3.88
C GLN A 105 1.28 -8.62 -4.65
N TYR A 106 0.10 -8.83 -4.05
CA TYR A 106 -0.94 -9.61 -4.71
C TYR A 106 -2.13 -8.71 -5.09
N PRO A 107 -2.30 -8.39 -6.38
CA PRO A 107 -3.51 -7.75 -6.90
C PRO A 107 -4.62 -8.80 -7.01
N ASP A 108 -5.59 -8.75 -6.10
CA ASP A 108 -6.67 -9.72 -5.96
C ASP A 108 -7.77 -9.51 -7.00
N PHE A 109 -7.61 -10.16 -8.12
CA PHE A 109 -8.59 -10.13 -9.20
C PHE A 109 -9.82 -11.00 -8.92
N TYR A 110 -9.75 -11.98 -8.02
CA TYR A 110 -10.87 -12.88 -7.71
C TYR A 110 -12.02 -12.13 -7.04
N ASN A 111 -11.70 -11.16 -6.18
CA ASN A 111 -12.69 -10.35 -5.49
C ASN A 111 -12.99 -9.01 -6.18
N ALA A 112 -12.23 -8.67 -7.24
CA ALA A 112 -12.49 -7.47 -8.03
C ALA A 112 -13.78 -7.60 -8.87
N LYS A 113 -14.45 -6.46 -9.07
CA LYS A 113 -15.66 -6.37 -9.88
C LYS A 113 -15.43 -5.48 -11.10
N ILE A 114 -16.04 -5.83 -12.22
CA ILE A 114 -16.11 -5.01 -13.44
C ILE A 114 -17.57 -4.80 -13.76
N GLN A 115 -18.06 -3.57 -13.71
CA GLN A 115 -19.48 -3.24 -13.86
C GLN A 115 -20.40 -4.07 -12.93
N GLY A 116 -19.95 -4.28 -11.68
CA GLY A 116 -20.65 -5.02 -10.65
C GLY A 116 -20.60 -6.55 -10.78
N LYS A 117 -19.93 -7.11 -11.80
CA LYS A 117 -19.75 -8.54 -12.00
C LYS A 117 -18.33 -8.97 -11.63
N ASP A 118 -18.15 -10.21 -11.19
CA ASP A 118 -16.83 -10.75 -10.86
C ASP A 118 -15.87 -10.64 -12.04
N ALA A 119 -14.68 -10.08 -11.81
CA ALA A 119 -13.70 -9.87 -12.86
C ALA A 119 -13.32 -11.15 -13.62
N PRO A 120 -13.14 -12.33 -12.97
CA PRO A 120 -12.90 -13.59 -13.68
C PRO A 120 -14.06 -13.98 -14.61
N ALA A 121 -15.30 -13.72 -14.20
CA ALA A 121 -16.50 -14.05 -15.02
C ALA A 121 -16.64 -13.14 -16.26
N VAL A 122 -16.12 -11.90 -16.17
CA VAL A 122 -16.11 -10.95 -17.29
C VAL A 122 -14.96 -11.25 -18.25
N ILE A 123 -13.74 -11.41 -17.71
CA ILE A 123 -12.50 -11.57 -18.50
C ILE A 123 -12.40 -12.95 -19.14
N LYS A 124 -12.78 -14.02 -18.42
CA LYS A 124 -12.78 -15.42 -18.88
C LYS A 124 -11.42 -15.90 -19.43
N ASP A 125 -10.35 -15.44 -18.83
CA ASP A 125 -8.97 -15.76 -19.19
C ASP A 125 -8.17 -15.88 -17.88
N GLU A 126 -8.31 -17.04 -17.23
CA GLU A 126 -7.73 -17.29 -15.92
C GLU A 126 -6.19 -17.38 -15.99
N GLU A 127 -5.66 -17.91 -17.09
CA GLU A 127 -4.22 -18.00 -17.32
C GLU A 127 -3.60 -16.60 -17.34
N TRP A 128 -4.22 -15.66 -18.06
CA TRP A 128 -3.79 -14.27 -18.07
C TRP A 128 -3.91 -13.61 -16.69
N LEU A 129 -5.02 -13.84 -15.98
CA LEU A 129 -5.26 -13.27 -14.65
C LEU A 129 -4.22 -13.74 -13.63
N GLN A 130 -3.92 -15.04 -13.59
CA GLN A 130 -2.93 -15.62 -12.67
C GLN A 130 -1.49 -15.33 -13.08
N GLY A 131 -1.22 -15.08 -14.35
CA GLY A 131 0.10 -14.87 -14.94
C GLY A 131 0.40 -13.41 -15.26
N ASP A 132 0.13 -13.02 -16.51
CA ASP A 132 0.56 -11.72 -17.06
C ASP A 132 -0.03 -10.52 -16.33
N PHE A 133 -1.27 -10.59 -15.85
CA PHE A 133 -1.90 -9.53 -15.08
C PHE A 133 -1.10 -9.24 -13.80
N ILE A 134 -0.90 -10.25 -12.96
CA ILE A 134 -0.14 -10.10 -11.70
C ILE A 134 1.26 -9.57 -11.99
N LYS A 135 1.97 -10.22 -12.91
CA LYS A 135 3.34 -9.85 -13.28
C LYS A 135 3.43 -8.42 -13.80
N THR A 136 2.48 -7.99 -14.62
CA THR A 136 2.46 -6.61 -15.15
C THR A 136 2.26 -5.59 -14.04
N VAL A 137 1.36 -5.85 -13.09
CA VAL A 137 1.15 -4.95 -11.93
C VAL A 137 2.40 -4.88 -11.07
N GLN A 138 2.97 -6.02 -10.70
CA GLN A 138 4.16 -6.13 -9.85
C GLN A 138 5.39 -5.46 -10.46
N GLN A 139 5.60 -5.60 -11.77
CA GLN A 139 6.82 -5.14 -12.45
C GLN A 139 6.70 -3.75 -13.10
N ARG A 140 5.53 -3.13 -13.04
CA ARG A 140 5.28 -1.84 -13.73
C ARG A 140 6.25 -0.74 -13.31
N GLY A 141 6.59 -0.66 -12.02
CA GLY A 141 7.55 0.32 -11.51
C GLY A 141 8.93 0.17 -12.15
N ALA A 142 9.46 -1.04 -12.17
CA ALA A 142 10.75 -1.35 -12.78
C ALA A 142 10.73 -1.09 -14.30
N ALA A 143 9.64 -1.45 -15.00
CA ALA A 143 9.49 -1.21 -16.43
C ALA A 143 9.53 0.29 -16.77
N ILE A 144 8.89 1.14 -15.95
CA ILE A 144 8.92 2.60 -16.14
C ILE A 144 10.34 3.15 -15.92
N ILE A 145 11.03 2.72 -14.86
CA ILE A 145 12.40 3.15 -14.57
C ILE A 145 13.33 2.75 -15.72
N ASN A 146 13.21 1.53 -16.23
CA ASN A 146 14.01 1.05 -17.37
C ASN A 146 13.73 1.85 -18.65
N ALA A 147 12.48 2.24 -18.89
CA ALA A 147 12.11 2.99 -20.09
C ALA A 147 12.45 4.49 -20.03
N ARG A 148 12.44 5.11 -18.84
CA ARG A 148 12.61 6.56 -18.67
C ARG A 148 13.89 6.98 -17.97
N GLY A 149 14.62 6.04 -17.34
CA GLY A 149 15.75 6.35 -16.46
C GLY A 149 15.34 6.99 -15.11
N ALA A 150 14.03 7.13 -14.85
CA ALA A 150 13.50 7.73 -13.61
C ALA A 150 12.14 7.12 -13.25
N SER A 151 11.78 7.16 -11.96
CA SER A 151 10.48 6.72 -11.48
C SER A 151 9.31 7.58 -12.00
N SER A 152 8.10 7.04 -11.95
CA SER A 152 6.88 7.74 -12.38
C SER A 152 6.42 8.77 -11.33
N ALA A 153 7.03 9.95 -11.28
CA ALA A 153 6.72 10.97 -10.28
C ALA A 153 5.24 11.41 -10.29
N ALA A 154 4.69 11.71 -11.47
CA ALA A 154 3.30 12.19 -11.58
C ALA A 154 2.26 11.13 -11.15
N SER A 155 2.44 9.87 -11.57
CA SER A 155 1.52 8.78 -11.17
C SER A 155 1.60 8.49 -9.67
N ALA A 156 2.80 8.59 -9.08
CA ALA A 156 2.97 8.43 -7.64
C ALA A 156 2.33 9.59 -6.86
N ALA A 157 2.48 10.82 -7.33
CA ALA A 157 1.82 11.98 -6.73
C ALA A 157 0.29 11.87 -6.79
N ASN A 158 -0.26 11.46 -7.94
CA ASN A 158 -1.70 11.21 -8.06
C ASN A 158 -2.18 10.11 -7.10
N ALA A 159 -1.47 8.99 -7.02
CA ALA A 159 -1.81 7.89 -6.11
C ALA A 159 -1.74 8.31 -4.63
N ALA A 160 -0.80 9.19 -4.27
CA ALA A 160 -0.73 9.76 -2.93
C ALA A 160 -1.96 10.63 -2.61
N LEU A 161 -2.40 11.47 -3.58
CA LEU A 161 -3.63 12.25 -3.45
C LEU A 161 -4.86 11.33 -3.36
N ASP A 162 -4.95 10.30 -4.20
CA ASP A 162 -6.02 9.30 -4.14
C ASP A 162 -6.10 8.65 -2.75
N THR A 163 -4.95 8.25 -2.18
CA THR A 163 -4.89 7.66 -0.83
C THR A 163 -5.46 8.62 0.21
N ILE A 164 -5.03 9.89 0.19
CA ILE A 164 -5.49 10.91 1.14
C ILE A 164 -6.99 11.13 1.01
N LEU A 165 -7.50 11.26 -0.21
CA LEU A 165 -8.92 11.45 -0.47
C LEU A 165 -9.73 10.26 0.03
N ARG A 166 -9.31 9.03 -0.28
CA ARG A 166 -10.00 7.80 0.13
C ARG A 166 -10.05 7.63 1.65
N ILE A 167 -9.00 7.99 2.37
CA ILE A 167 -8.98 7.95 3.84
C ILE A 167 -9.86 9.05 4.44
N SER A 168 -9.99 10.20 3.77
CA SER A 168 -10.68 11.39 4.27
C SER A 168 -12.16 11.47 3.88
N THR A 169 -12.63 10.60 2.99
CA THR A 169 -14.03 10.58 2.51
C THR A 169 -14.64 9.20 2.74
N PRO A 170 -15.93 9.11 3.08
CA PRO A 170 -16.61 7.83 3.21
C PRO A 170 -16.49 7.01 1.92
N THR A 171 -16.16 5.73 2.07
CA THR A 171 -16.14 4.79 0.94
C THR A 171 -17.58 4.50 0.50
N SER A 172 -17.81 4.43 -0.81
CA SER A 172 -19.11 4.05 -1.37
C SER A 172 -19.57 2.68 -0.87
N GLU A 173 -20.86 2.51 -0.70
CA GLU A 173 -21.43 1.23 -0.28
C GLU A 173 -21.01 0.09 -1.23
N GLY A 174 -20.61 -1.02 -0.66
CA GLY A 174 -20.19 -2.22 -1.42
C GLY A 174 -18.79 -2.14 -2.02
N ASP A 175 -18.06 -1.00 -1.95
CA ASP A 175 -16.69 -0.86 -2.45
C ASP A 175 -15.68 -0.78 -1.30
N TRP A 176 -14.39 -0.84 -1.64
CA TRP A 176 -13.24 -0.64 -0.77
C TRP A 176 -12.03 -0.15 -1.57
N PHE A 177 -10.98 0.24 -0.87
CA PHE A 177 -9.69 0.65 -1.46
C PHE A 177 -8.54 -0.01 -0.71
N SER A 178 -7.35 -0.01 -1.30
CA SER A 178 -6.16 -0.59 -0.69
C SER A 178 -5.22 0.46 -0.12
N THR A 179 -4.78 0.24 1.11
CA THR A 179 -3.69 1.01 1.71
C THR A 179 -2.99 0.13 2.76
N ALA A 180 -1.67 0.22 2.85
CA ALA A 180 -0.94 -0.49 3.87
C ALA A 180 -1.01 0.27 5.20
N ILE A 181 -1.39 -0.45 6.25
CA ILE A 181 -1.59 0.03 7.63
C ILE A 181 -0.94 -0.95 8.62
N PRO A 182 -0.74 -0.57 9.89
CA PRO A 182 -0.35 -1.51 10.93
C PRO A 182 -1.39 -2.64 11.05
N SER A 183 -0.93 -3.87 10.91
CA SER A 183 -1.79 -5.05 11.06
C SER A 183 -2.32 -5.17 12.48
N ASP A 184 -3.60 -5.53 12.59
CA ASP A 184 -4.32 -5.87 13.83
C ASP A 184 -4.51 -7.38 14.03
N GLY A 185 -3.84 -8.22 13.22
CA GLY A 185 -4.02 -9.67 13.20
C GLY A 185 -5.05 -10.17 12.17
N SER A 186 -5.79 -9.28 11.51
CA SER A 186 -6.75 -9.65 10.45
C SER A 186 -6.10 -10.52 9.40
N TYR A 187 -6.86 -11.48 8.87
CA TYR A 187 -6.42 -12.45 7.85
C TYR A 187 -5.17 -13.28 8.26
N GLY A 188 -4.87 -13.37 9.57
CA GLY A 188 -3.72 -14.11 10.07
C GLY A 188 -2.37 -13.44 9.80
N ILE A 189 -2.37 -12.17 9.49
CA ILE A 189 -1.15 -11.37 9.34
C ILE A 189 -0.65 -10.92 10.71
N PRO A 190 0.62 -11.17 11.08
CA PRO A 190 1.15 -10.80 12.39
C PRO A 190 0.94 -9.32 12.72
N GLU A 191 0.50 -9.06 13.96
CA GLU A 191 0.30 -7.70 14.44
C GLU A 191 1.55 -6.85 14.31
N GLY A 192 1.33 -5.58 13.99
CA GLY A 192 2.37 -4.56 13.89
C GLY A 192 3.18 -4.58 12.60
N LEU A 193 2.99 -5.54 11.69
CA LEU A 193 3.48 -5.41 10.33
C LEU A 193 2.72 -4.28 9.60
N ILE A 194 3.40 -3.55 8.74
CA ILE A 194 2.72 -2.62 7.82
C ILE A 194 2.31 -3.42 6.59
N PHE A 195 1.02 -3.73 6.47
CA PHE A 195 0.48 -4.64 5.46
C PHE A 195 -0.69 -3.99 4.72
N SER A 196 -0.75 -4.15 3.40
CA SER A 196 -1.86 -3.59 2.60
C SER A 196 -3.09 -4.49 2.68
N TYR A 197 -4.22 -3.86 3.01
CA TYR A 197 -5.53 -4.46 3.19
C TYR A 197 -6.60 -3.77 2.36
N PRO A 198 -7.74 -4.42 2.12
CA PRO A 198 -8.96 -3.75 1.68
C PRO A 198 -9.53 -2.96 2.87
N LEU A 199 -9.70 -1.66 2.67
CA LEU A 199 -10.19 -0.74 3.69
C LEU A 199 -11.50 -0.07 3.26
N ARG A 200 -12.34 0.23 4.25
CA ARG A 200 -13.43 1.20 4.12
C ARG A 200 -13.16 2.38 5.04
N SER A 201 -13.29 3.57 4.50
CA SER A 201 -13.25 4.81 5.30
C SER A 201 -14.65 5.21 5.69
N LYS A 202 -14.79 5.67 6.94
CA LYS A 202 -16.01 6.32 7.46
C LYS A 202 -15.97 7.84 7.25
N GLY A 203 -14.88 8.35 6.72
CA GLY A 203 -14.54 9.77 6.61
C GLY A 203 -13.65 10.25 7.75
N ASP A 204 -13.11 11.46 7.61
CA ASP A 204 -12.24 12.10 8.62
C ASP A 204 -11.03 11.29 9.08
N GLY A 205 -10.65 10.23 8.29
CA GLY A 205 -9.53 9.33 8.54
C GLY A 205 -9.84 8.18 9.49
N ASP A 206 -11.08 7.98 9.86
CA ASP A 206 -11.55 6.75 10.48
C ASP A 206 -11.78 5.69 9.41
N TYR A 207 -11.24 4.50 9.61
CA TYR A 207 -11.30 3.39 8.64
C TYR A 207 -11.41 2.04 9.36
N GLU A 208 -11.83 1.05 8.60
CA GLU A 208 -11.87 -0.33 9.03
C GLU A 208 -11.30 -1.28 7.96
N ILE A 209 -10.69 -2.37 8.39
CA ILE A 209 -10.32 -3.47 7.48
C ILE A 209 -11.60 -4.22 7.12
N VAL A 210 -11.84 -4.37 5.82
CA VAL A 210 -12.96 -5.19 5.34
C VAL A 210 -12.73 -6.64 5.73
N GLN A 211 -13.65 -7.21 6.48
CA GLN A 211 -13.57 -8.59 6.96
C GLN A 211 -14.41 -9.54 6.07
N GLY A 212 -14.10 -10.84 6.16
CA GLY A 212 -14.91 -11.89 5.52
C GLY A 212 -14.74 -12.00 4.01
N ILE A 213 -13.68 -11.42 3.43
CA ILE A 213 -13.35 -11.67 2.02
C ILE A 213 -12.91 -13.12 1.87
N GLU A 214 -13.57 -13.84 0.96
CA GLU A 214 -13.23 -15.23 0.67
C GLU A 214 -11.93 -15.29 -0.12
N LEU A 215 -10.96 -16.04 0.39
CA LEU A 215 -9.65 -16.24 -0.20
C LEU A 215 -9.50 -17.71 -0.58
N ASN A 216 -9.45 -18.00 -1.87
CA ASN A 216 -9.15 -19.33 -2.35
C ASN A 216 -7.67 -19.71 -2.08
N GLU A 217 -7.29 -20.94 -2.36
CA GLU A 217 -5.94 -21.43 -2.09
C GLU A 217 -4.85 -20.62 -2.80
N PHE A 218 -5.09 -20.22 -4.05
CA PHE A 218 -4.18 -19.37 -4.81
C PHE A 218 -3.96 -18.02 -4.13
N SER A 219 -5.05 -17.34 -3.74
CA SER A 219 -4.97 -16.05 -3.03
C SER A 219 -4.22 -16.18 -1.70
N GLN A 220 -4.51 -17.24 -0.93
CA GLN A 220 -3.84 -17.51 0.34
C GLN A 220 -2.33 -17.75 0.17
N GLU A 221 -1.92 -18.48 -0.89
CA GLU A 221 -0.51 -18.67 -1.20
C GLU A 221 0.20 -17.34 -1.51
N LYS A 222 -0.41 -16.49 -2.34
CA LYS A 222 0.14 -15.16 -2.67
C LYS A 222 0.24 -14.26 -1.44
N ILE A 223 -0.79 -14.25 -0.60
CA ILE A 223 -0.82 -13.48 0.65
C ILE A 223 0.27 -13.98 1.62
N ARG A 224 0.47 -15.29 1.74
CA ARG A 224 1.56 -15.85 2.55
C ARG A 224 2.92 -15.38 2.04
N ALA A 225 3.17 -15.43 0.73
CA ALA A 225 4.45 -15.04 0.15
C ALA A 225 4.81 -13.56 0.46
N THR A 226 3.85 -12.65 0.33
CA THR A 226 4.09 -11.23 0.63
C THR A 226 4.18 -10.94 2.13
N ARG A 227 3.46 -11.69 2.99
CA ARG A 227 3.61 -11.64 4.44
C ARG A 227 5.02 -12.06 4.85
N ASP A 228 5.49 -13.19 4.35
CA ASP A 228 6.79 -13.76 4.71
C ASP A 228 7.93 -12.80 4.30
N GLU A 229 7.81 -12.11 3.16
CA GLU A 229 8.74 -11.04 2.77
C GLU A 229 8.76 -9.90 3.80
N LEU A 230 7.60 -9.42 4.25
CA LEU A 230 7.52 -8.35 5.25
C LEU A 230 8.06 -8.79 6.62
N GLU A 231 7.89 -10.06 7.01
CA GLU A 231 8.48 -10.58 8.23
C GLU A 231 10.01 -10.61 8.14
N MET A 232 10.57 -11.00 6.99
CA MET A 232 12.01 -10.94 6.74
C MET A 232 12.53 -9.49 6.75
N GLU A 233 11.82 -8.57 6.10
CA GLU A 233 12.18 -7.15 6.12
C GLU A 233 12.14 -6.57 7.55
N ARG A 234 11.12 -6.90 8.36
CA ARG A 234 11.03 -6.49 9.76
C ARG A 234 12.21 -7.00 10.59
N GLU A 235 12.58 -8.27 10.42
CA GLU A 235 13.74 -8.84 11.12
C GLU A 235 15.04 -8.14 10.71
N ALA A 236 15.21 -7.82 9.43
CA ALA A 236 16.40 -7.13 8.92
C ALA A 236 16.57 -5.72 9.48
N VAL A 237 15.47 -5.06 9.88
CA VAL A 237 15.50 -3.68 10.41
C VAL A 237 15.21 -3.61 11.91
N LYS A 238 15.18 -4.73 12.64
CA LYS A 238 14.77 -4.79 14.04
C LYS A 238 15.50 -3.82 14.96
N GLU A 239 16.79 -3.57 14.71
CA GLU A 239 17.59 -2.62 15.46
C GLU A 239 17.15 -1.16 15.28
N MET A 240 16.36 -0.88 14.23
CA MET A 240 15.82 0.45 13.93
C MET A 240 14.41 0.65 14.52
N LEU A 241 13.83 -0.38 15.13
CA LEU A 241 12.46 -0.35 15.65
C LEU A 241 12.36 -0.01 17.14
N SER A 242 13.49 0.28 17.78
CA SER A 242 13.61 0.55 19.24
C SER A 242 13.67 2.04 19.55
#